data_a8831e5210dc5303d8c45eaf7ab2f3c9
#
_entry.id   a8831e5210dc5303d8c45eaf7ab2f3c9
#
_cell.length_a   1.000
_cell.length_b   1.000
_cell.length_c   1.000
_cell.angle_alpha   90.00
_cell.angle_beta   90.00
_cell.angle_gamma   90.00
#
_symmetry.space_group_name_H-M   'P 1'
#
loop_
_entity.id
_entity.type
_entity.pdbx_description
1 polymer ?
#
loop_
_entity_poly.entity_id
_entity_poly.type
_entity_poly.pdbx_seq_one_letter_code
_entity_poly.pdbx_strand_id
1 'polypeptide(L)'
;GSGFAEAGEDGQMLQAELRSLCAGRFPLIGPNCLGVMSYLGGAALWSIPVRGQRRDGTVGLVAQSGNMALTSMASSRGLRLAHAVSAGNQAVVDIVDVMCFYLAEPAVRAIAAVIEGLSDVAKFRHIATQAAERDVPIVALKLGRSEKASRAAVAHTGSLTGSDQLYDALFQQY
;
A
#
# COMPACT_ATOMS: atom_id res chain seq x y z
N GLY A 1 15.34 2.16 -2.49
CA GLY A 1 16.03 3.26 -3.14
C GLY A 1 15.07 4.30 -3.63
N SER A 2 15.48 5.56 -3.61
CA SER A 2 14.81 6.71 -4.20
C SER A 2 15.47 7.08 -5.52
N GLY A 3 14.91 8.05 -6.25
CA GLY A 3 15.43 8.50 -7.55
C GLY A 3 14.69 7.89 -8.75
N PHE A 4 13.47 7.42 -8.53
CA PHE A 4 12.58 6.90 -9.56
C PHE A 4 11.49 7.93 -9.91
N ALA A 5 10.25 7.53 -10.14
CA ALA A 5 9.19 8.41 -10.64
C ALA A 5 9.02 9.72 -9.84
N GLU A 6 9.35 9.72 -8.56
CA GLU A 6 9.35 10.91 -7.70
C GLU A 6 10.47 11.93 -8.02
N ALA A 7 11.49 11.53 -8.79
CA ALA A 7 12.65 12.37 -9.10
C ALA A 7 12.55 13.09 -10.46
N GLY A 8 11.37 13.07 -11.11
CA GLY A 8 11.14 13.72 -12.39
C GLY A 8 11.28 12.78 -13.60
N GLU A 9 11.50 13.34 -14.81
CA GLU A 9 11.44 12.59 -16.06
C GLU A 9 12.45 11.44 -16.15
N ASP A 10 13.71 11.68 -15.78
CA ASP A 10 14.73 10.63 -15.77
C ASP A 10 14.37 9.49 -14.82
N GLY A 11 13.80 9.83 -13.64
CA GLY A 11 13.34 8.84 -12.68
C GLY A 11 12.12 8.04 -13.18
N GLN A 12 11.24 8.66 -13.97
CA GLN A 12 10.12 7.98 -14.61
C GLN A 12 10.61 6.97 -15.65
N MET A 13 11.62 7.33 -16.45
CA MET A 13 12.24 6.40 -17.40
C MET A 13 12.88 5.21 -16.69
N LEU A 14 13.64 5.43 -15.63
CA LEU A 14 14.20 4.35 -14.81
C LEU A 14 13.14 3.44 -14.22
N GLN A 15 12.03 3.99 -13.75
CA GLN A 15 10.93 3.18 -13.23
C GLN A 15 10.23 2.37 -14.32
N ALA A 16 10.08 2.92 -15.51
CA ALA A 16 9.51 2.21 -16.67
C ALA A 16 10.43 1.05 -17.10
N GLU A 17 11.74 1.25 -17.13
CA GLU A 17 12.71 0.20 -17.41
C GLU A 17 12.65 -0.90 -16.33
N LEU A 18 12.68 -0.53 -15.05
CA LEU A 18 12.54 -1.47 -13.94
C LEU A 18 11.25 -2.30 -14.05
N ARG A 19 10.14 -1.66 -14.39
CA ARG A 19 8.87 -2.36 -14.63
C ARG A 19 8.99 -3.36 -15.77
N SER A 20 9.58 -2.98 -16.90
CA SER A 20 9.72 -3.86 -18.06
C SER A 20 10.60 -5.09 -17.78
N LEU A 21 11.62 -4.94 -16.95
CA LEU A 21 12.50 -6.03 -16.54
C LEU A 21 11.83 -7.01 -15.58
N CYS A 22 10.93 -6.53 -14.72
CA CYS A 22 10.34 -7.30 -13.65
C CYS A 22 8.95 -7.87 -13.99
N ALA A 23 8.16 -7.19 -14.82
CA ALA A 23 6.79 -7.58 -15.14
C ALA A 23 6.72 -9.00 -15.73
N GLY A 24 5.85 -9.83 -15.15
CA GLY A 24 5.68 -11.23 -15.57
C GLY A 24 6.84 -12.18 -15.19
N ARG A 25 7.89 -11.67 -14.53
CA ARG A 25 9.06 -12.49 -14.12
C ARG A 25 9.11 -12.70 -12.61
N PHE A 26 8.98 -11.64 -11.84
CA PHE A 26 8.93 -11.70 -10.38
C PHE A 26 8.21 -10.49 -9.80
N PRO A 27 7.56 -10.62 -8.63
CA PRO A 27 6.93 -9.51 -7.95
C PRO A 27 8.01 -8.55 -7.40
N LEU A 28 7.83 -7.24 -7.67
CA LEU A 28 8.67 -6.19 -7.13
C LEU A 28 7.81 -5.23 -6.32
N ILE A 29 8.11 -5.07 -5.04
CA ILE A 29 7.51 -4.07 -4.15
C ILE A 29 8.41 -2.83 -4.13
N GLY A 30 7.82 -1.66 -4.32
CA GLY A 30 8.54 -0.40 -4.48
C GLY A 30 8.69 0.02 -5.93
N PRO A 31 9.75 0.77 -6.28
CA PRO A 31 10.83 1.31 -5.43
C PRO A 31 10.36 2.37 -4.43
N ASN A 32 11.29 3.07 -3.79
CA ASN A 32 11.00 4.14 -2.83
C ASN A 32 10.04 3.70 -1.70
N CYS A 33 10.30 2.53 -1.12
CA CYS A 33 9.50 1.92 -0.06
C CYS A 33 10.37 1.53 1.13
N LEU A 34 9.74 1.26 2.29
CA LEU A 34 10.43 0.70 3.45
C LEU A 34 10.53 -0.82 3.41
N GLY A 35 9.62 -1.48 2.68
CA GLY A 35 9.65 -2.92 2.48
C GLY A 35 8.46 -3.69 3.01
N VAL A 36 8.72 -4.93 3.41
CA VAL A 36 7.71 -5.90 3.86
C VAL A 36 8.06 -6.43 5.25
N MET A 37 7.05 -6.52 6.10
CA MET A 37 7.12 -7.15 7.41
C MET A 37 6.03 -8.22 7.50
N SER A 38 6.41 -9.46 7.81
CA SER A 38 5.47 -10.53 8.17
C SER A 38 5.67 -10.89 9.64
N TYR A 39 4.75 -10.46 10.49
CA TYR A 39 4.76 -10.81 11.90
C TYR A 39 4.40 -12.28 12.11
N LEU A 40 3.45 -12.81 11.33
CA LEU A 40 3.05 -14.22 11.37
C LEU A 40 4.22 -15.14 10.99
N GLY A 41 4.89 -14.83 9.89
CA GLY A 41 6.02 -15.59 9.39
C GLY A 41 7.35 -15.31 10.12
N GLY A 42 7.41 -14.24 10.93
CA GLY A 42 8.65 -13.81 11.58
C GLY A 42 9.70 -13.31 10.58
N ALA A 43 9.30 -12.80 9.42
CA ALA A 43 10.19 -12.31 8.37
C ALA A 43 10.13 -10.79 8.25
N ALA A 44 11.30 -10.16 8.07
CA ALA A 44 11.44 -8.73 7.91
C ALA A 44 12.40 -8.42 6.76
N LEU A 45 11.86 -7.87 5.69
CA LEU A 45 12.59 -7.20 4.61
C LEU A 45 12.25 -5.71 4.70
N TRP A 46 12.73 -5.08 5.75
CA TRP A 46 12.35 -3.73 6.17
C TRP A 46 13.58 -2.89 6.48
N SER A 47 13.62 -1.65 5.96
CA SER A 47 14.82 -0.81 6.00
C SER A 47 15.07 -0.08 7.32
N ILE A 48 14.11 -0.07 8.24
CA ILE A 48 14.19 0.64 9.52
C ILE A 48 13.88 -0.35 10.66
N PRO A 49 14.65 -0.34 11.77
CA PRO A 49 14.34 -1.20 12.92
C PRO A 49 12.95 -0.93 13.49
N VAL A 50 12.16 -1.96 13.68
CA VAL A 50 10.85 -1.91 14.33
C VAL A 50 10.87 -2.78 15.58
N ARG A 51 10.36 -2.23 16.70
CA ARG A 51 10.26 -2.95 17.96
C ARG A 51 8.94 -3.72 18.05
N GLY A 52 9.00 -4.87 18.72
CA GLY A 52 7.82 -5.67 19.10
C GLY A 52 7.36 -6.60 17.98
N GLN A 53 7.52 -7.88 18.20
CA GLN A 53 7.03 -8.93 17.30
C GLN A 53 5.96 -9.74 18.04
N ARG A 54 4.71 -9.63 17.59
CA ARG A 54 3.62 -10.52 17.96
C ARG A 54 3.28 -11.37 16.75
N ARG A 55 3.17 -12.69 16.95
CA ARG A 55 2.83 -13.64 15.86
C ARG A 55 1.36 -14.01 15.82
N ASP A 56 0.50 -13.24 16.44
CA ASP A 56 -0.93 -13.47 16.57
C ASP A 56 -1.78 -12.30 16.00
N GLY A 57 -1.17 -11.50 15.14
CA GLY A 57 -1.84 -10.37 14.51
C GLY A 57 -2.88 -10.82 13.48
N THR A 58 -3.92 -9.98 13.31
CA THR A 58 -5.05 -10.24 12.41
C THR A 58 -5.30 -9.11 11.42
N VAL A 59 -4.47 -8.07 11.41
CA VAL A 59 -4.61 -6.93 10.53
C VAL A 59 -3.50 -6.93 9.48
N GLY A 60 -3.87 -6.90 8.21
CA GLY A 60 -2.96 -6.61 7.11
C GLY A 60 -2.87 -5.11 6.88
N LEU A 61 -1.69 -4.51 7.07
CA LEU A 61 -1.44 -3.09 6.80
C LEU A 61 -0.76 -2.93 5.45
N VAL A 62 -1.31 -2.11 4.57
CA VAL A 62 -0.62 -1.65 3.36
C VAL A 62 -0.67 -0.13 3.26
N ALA A 63 0.46 0.49 2.95
CA ALA A 63 0.56 1.94 2.81
C ALA A 63 1.45 2.32 1.62
N GLN A 64 1.02 3.28 0.83
CA GLN A 64 1.85 3.91 -0.20
C GLN A 64 2.93 4.77 0.45
N SER A 65 2.57 5.51 1.49
CA SER A 65 3.51 6.30 2.29
C SER A 65 4.28 5.43 3.32
N GLY A 66 5.61 5.43 3.21
CA GLY A 66 6.48 4.74 4.18
C GLY A 66 6.36 5.30 5.59
N ASN A 67 6.24 6.62 5.74
CA ASN A 67 6.07 7.27 7.04
C ASN A 67 4.75 6.88 7.71
N MET A 68 3.67 6.75 6.94
CA MET A 68 2.38 6.32 7.46
C MET A 68 2.41 4.85 7.87
N ALA A 69 3.08 3.99 7.09
CA ALA A 69 3.31 2.60 7.49
C ALA A 69 4.06 2.54 8.84
N LEU A 70 5.19 3.25 8.95
CA LEU A 70 6.00 3.29 10.15
C LEU A 70 5.22 3.82 11.38
N THR A 71 4.48 4.92 11.22
CA THR A 71 3.66 5.51 12.29
C THR A 71 2.57 4.52 12.75
N SER A 72 1.91 3.83 11.82
CA SER A 72 0.90 2.82 12.15
C SER A 72 1.51 1.64 12.90
N MET A 73 2.68 1.16 12.48
CA MET A 73 3.41 0.06 13.14
C MET A 73 3.92 0.44 14.54
N ALA A 74 4.30 1.71 14.73
CA ALA A 74 4.77 2.23 16.01
C ALA A 74 3.64 2.61 16.98
N SER A 75 2.37 2.49 16.54
CA SER A 75 1.21 2.88 17.35
C SER A 75 1.06 1.99 18.59
N SER A 76 0.94 2.62 19.76
CA SER A 76 0.68 1.96 21.04
C SER A 76 -0.80 1.61 21.26
N ARG A 77 -1.67 1.84 20.27
CA ARG A 77 -3.14 1.65 20.39
C ARG A 77 -3.59 0.18 20.23
N GLY A 78 -2.67 -0.76 20.31
CA GLY A 78 -3.00 -2.19 20.28
C GLY A 78 -3.32 -2.76 18.89
N LEU A 79 -2.88 -2.09 17.82
CA LEU A 79 -3.02 -2.62 16.47
C LEU A 79 -2.20 -3.92 16.33
N ARG A 80 -2.90 -5.03 16.09
CA ARG A 80 -2.29 -6.36 15.99
C ARG A 80 -2.05 -6.70 14.53
N LEU A 81 -0.86 -6.37 14.03
CA LEU A 81 -0.49 -6.58 12.64
C LEU A 81 -0.10 -8.05 12.37
N ALA A 82 -0.72 -8.64 11.36
CA ALA A 82 -0.30 -9.88 10.71
C ALA A 82 0.87 -9.62 9.76
N HIS A 83 0.68 -8.62 8.91
CA HIS A 83 1.65 -8.15 7.93
C HIS A 83 1.63 -6.62 7.83
N ALA A 84 2.74 -6.04 7.40
CA ALA A 84 2.80 -4.64 7.01
C ALA A 84 3.63 -4.49 5.73
N VAL A 85 3.10 -3.75 4.76
CA VAL A 85 3.76 -3.45 3.49
C VAL A 85 3.79 -1.95 3.26
N SER A 86 4.99 -1.42 3.00
CA SER A 86 5.18 -0.09 2.44
C SER A 86 5.36 -0.25 0.93
N ALA A 87 4.38 0.18 0.13
CA ALA A 87 4.35 -0.10 -1.30
C ALA A 87 5.19 0.88 -2.14
N GLY A 88 5.43 2.11 -1.64
CA GLY A 88 6.21 3.14 -2.35
C GLY A 88 5.61 3.46 -3.72
N ASN A 89 6.47 3.51 -4.75
CA ASN A 89 6.07 3.91 -6.11
C ASN A 89 5.27 2.84 -6.89
N GLN A 90 5.17 1.62 -6.37
CA GLN A 90 4.33 0.56 -6.96
C GLN A 90 4.67 0.27 -8.45
N ALA A 91 5.94 0.09 -8.75
CA ALA A 91 6.36 -0.11 -10.14
C ALA A 91 5.77 -1.40 -10.76
N VAL A 92 5.62 -2.47 -9.99
CA VAL A 92 5.05 -3.75 -10.43
C VAL A 92 3.89 -4.17 -9.53
N VAL A 93 4.15 -4.39 -8.24
CA VAL A 93 3.13 -4.75 -7.24
C VAL A 93 2.52 -3.47 -6.67
N ASP A 94 1.23 -3.31 -6.81
CA ASP A 94 0.48 -2.19 -6.22
C ASP A 94 -0.18 -2.56 -4.88
N ILE A 95 -0.80 -1.59 -4.22
CA ILE A 95 -1.50 -1.84 -2.93
C ILE A 95 -2.66 -2.81 -3.08
N VAL A 96 -3.29 -2.88 -4.24
CA VAL A 96 -4.44 -3.79 -4.49
C VAL A 96 -3.95 -5.23 -4.61
N ASP A 97 -2.77 -5.47 -5.21
CA ASP A 97 -2.13 -6.80 -5.20
C ASP A 97 -1.85 -7.27 -3.77
N VAL A 98 -1.36 -6.35 -2.92
CA VAL A 98 -1.10 -6.65 -1.50
C VAL A 98 -2.41 -6.95 -0.76
N MET A 99 -3.49 -6.21 -1.03
CA MET A 99 -4.82 -6.52 -0.46
C MET A 99 -5.31 -7.89 -0.90
N CYS A 100 -5.10 -8.25 -2.17
CA CYS A 100 -5.43 -9.59 -2.68
C CYS A 100 -4.68 -10.69 -1.91
N PHE A 101 -3.39 -10.50 -1.68
CA PHE A 101 -2.60 -11.39 -0.83
C PHE A 101 -3.17 -11.49 0.60
N TYR A 102 -3.56 -10.36 1.20
CA TYR A 102 -4.16 -10.35 2.54
C TYR A 102 -5.49 -11.09 2.61
N LEU A 103 -6.32 -11.00 1.58
CA LEU A 103 -7.57 -11.77 1.51
C LEU A 103 -7.34 -13.27 1.39
N ALA A 104 -6.22 -13.70 0.82
CA ALA A 104 -5.85 -15.10 0.72
C ALA A 104 -5.23 -15.65 2.02
N GLU A 105 -4.80 -14.80 2.96
CA GLU A 105 -4.20 -15.17 4.24
C GLU A 105 -5.29 -15.40 5.31
N PRO A 106 -5.51 -16.64 5.75
CA PRO A 106 -6.62 -16.96 6.67
C PRO A 106 -6.54 -16.26 8.03
N ALA A 107 -5.34 -15.85 8.45
CA ALA A 107 -5.15 -15.13 9.71
C ALA A 107 -5.57 -13.66 9.61
N VAL A 108 -5.66 -13.08 8.41
CA VAL A 108 -6.05 -11.69 8.23
C VAL A 108 -7.57 -11.57 8.32
N ARG A 109 -8.03 -10.75 9.25
CA ARG A 109 -9.45 -10.49 9.56
C ARG A 109 -9.87 -9.05 9.25
N ALA A 110 -8.92 -8.18 8.95
CA ALA A 110 -9.17 -6.80 8.51
C ALA A 110 -7.97 -6.29 7.72
N ILE A 111 -8.22 -5.38 6.79
CA ILE A 111 -7.19 -4.70 5.99
C ILE A 111 -7.19 -3.21 6.33
N ALA A 112 -6.05 -2.69 6.73
CA ALA A 112 -5.82 -1.26 6.89
C ALA A 112 -5.02 -0.74 5.69
N ALA A 113 -5.60 0.21 4.94
CA ALA A 113 -5.01 0.72 3.72
C ALA A 113 -4.79 2.23 3.80
N VAL A 114 -3.55 2.70 3.57
CA VAL A 114 -3.24 4.12 3.43
C VAL A 114 -3.01 4.42 1.96
N ILE A 115 -3.94 5.15 1.35
CA ILE A 115 -4.08 5.32 -0.10
C ILE A 115 -3.79 6.76 -0.49
N GLU A 116 -2.80 6.99 -1.33
CA GLU A 116 -2.54 8.28 -1.99
C GLU A 116 -3.26 8.34 -3.35
N GLY A 117 -3.27 7.23 -4.08
CA GLY A 117 -3.98 7.05 -5.34
C GLY A 117 -4.14 5.59 -5.72
N LEU A 118 -5.10 5.30 -6.57
CA LEU A 118 -5.33 3.98 -7.15
C LEU A 118 -4.97 4.01 -8.63
N SER A 119 -4.08 3.11 -9.05
CA SER A 119 -3.71 2.95 -10.46
C SER A 119 -4.80 2.25 -11.28
N ASP A 120 -5.54 1.34 -10.64
CA ASP A 120 -6.65 0.58 -11.23
C ASP A 120 -7.83 0.52 -10.27
N VAL A 121 -8.82 1.36 -10.52
CA VAL A 121 -10.07 1.43 -9.72
C VAL A 121 -10.93 0.18 -9.92
N ALA A 122 -10.92 -0.43 -11.11
CA ALA A 122 -11.71 -1.64 -11.37
C ALA A 122 -11.17 -2.82 -10.56
N LYS A 123 -9.85 -2.97 -10.50
CA LYS A 123 -9.16 -3.96 -9.66
C LYS A 123 -9.48 -3.75 -8.17
N PHE A 124 -9.45 -2.48 -7.69
CA PHE A 124 -9.82 -2.17 -6.31
C PHE A 124 -11.27 -2.56 -6.02
N ARG A 125 -12.23 -2.21 -6.89
CA ARG A 125 -13.64 -2.59 -6.73
C ARG A 125 -13.82 -4.09 -6.61
N HIS A 126 -13.13 -4.86 -7.46
CA HIS A 126 -13.20 -6.32 -7.42
C HIS A 126 -12.72 -6.86 -6.06
N ILE A 127 -11.58 -6.37 -5.55
CA ILE A 127 -11.04 -6.78 -4.24
C ILE A 127 -11.94 -6.33 -3.09
N ALA A 128 -12.52 -5.12 -3.15
CA ALA A 128 -13.46 -4.64 -2.14
C ALA A 128 -14.73 -5.51 -2.06
N THR A 129 -15.27 -5.92 -3.22
CA THR A 129 -16.39 -6.88 -3.28
C THR A 129 -16.01 -8.22 -2.63
N GLN A 130 -14.87 -8.78 -2.99
CA GLN A 130 -14.40 -10.05 -2.39
C GLN A 130 -14.16 -9.94 -0.88
N ALA A 131 -13.68 -8.79 -0.41
CA ALA A 131 -13.47 -8.53 1.01
C ALA A 131 -14.81 -8.52 1.76
N ALA A 132 -15.83 -7.85 1.21
CA ALA A 132 -17.18 -7.85 1.76
C ALA A 132 -17.81 -9.26 1.79
N GLU A 133 -17.68 -10.04 0.71
CA GLU A 133 -18.16 -11.44 0.64
C GLU A 133 -17.50 -12.36 1.68
N ARG A 134 -16.27 -12.05 2.10
CA ARG A 134 -15.50 -12.83 3.09
C ARG A 134 -15.57 -12.27 4.50
N ASP A 135 -16.34 -11.22 4.71
CA ASP A 135 -16.45 -10.52 6.00
C ASP A 135 -15.09 -10.01 6.52
N VAL A 136 -14.25 -9.51 5.60
CA VAL A 136 -12.94 -8.91 5.89
C VAL A 136 -13.02 -7.40 5.60
N PRO A 137 -13.26 -6.55 6.60
CA PRO A 137 -13.41 -5.12 6.38
C PRO A 137 -12.10 -4.48 5.88
N ILE A 138 -12.23 -3.53 4.94
CA ILE A 138 -11.15 -2.66 4.48
C ILE A 138 -11.35 -1.28 5.09
N VAL A 139 -10.40 -0.86 5.94
CA VAL A 139 -10.36 0.49 6.51
C VAL A 139 -9.39 1.32 5.71
N ALA A 140 -9.89 2.26 4.92
CA ALA A 140 -9.09 3.09 4.03
C ALA A 140 -8.88 4.51 4.60
N LEU A 141 -7.62 4.94 4.65
CA LEU A 141 -7.24 6.33 4.90
C LEU A 141 -6.74 6.94 3.59
N LYS A 142 -7.53 7.84 2.99
CA LYS A 142 -7.15 8.57 1.78
C LYS A 142 -6.30 9.78 2.15
N LEU A 143 -5.08 9.82 1.64
CA LEU A 143 -4.16 10.96 1.75
C LEU A 143 -4.27 11.87 0.52
N GLY A 144 -3.79 13.11 0.67
CA GLY A 144 -3.71 14.06 -0.43
C GLY A 144 -5.05 14.72 -0.78
N ARG A 145 -5.96 14.89 0.18
CA ARG A 145 -7.32 15.41 -0.02
C ARG A 145 -7.39 16.90 -0.38
N SER A 146 -6.42 17.73 0.00
CA SER A 146 -6.39 19.15 -0.40
C SER A 146 -5.69 19.32 -1.75
N GLU A 147 -6.03 20.35 -2.51
CA GLU A 147 -5.35 20.66 -3.78
C GLU A 147 -3.83 20.77 -3.64
N LYS A 148 -3.36 21.36 -2.53
CA LYS A 148 -1.93 21.46 -2.22
C LYS A 148 -1.32 20.09 -1.95
N ALA A 149 -2.01 19.23 -1.18
CA ALA A 149 -1.56 17.89 -0.86
C ALA A 149 -1.68 16.95 -2.08
N SER A 150 -2.69 17.14 -2.94
CA SER A 150 -2.83 16.43 -4.22
C SER A 150 -1.66 16.73 -5.15
N ARG A 151 -1.28 18.00 -5.30
CA ARG A 151 -0.07 18.37 -6.08
C ARG A 151 1.20 17.81 -5.51
N ALA A 152 1.33 17.79 -4.18
CA ALA A 152 2.48 17.17 -3.52
C ALA A 152 2.51 15.64 -3.71
N ALA A 153 1.37 14.96 -3.66
CA ALA A 153 1.27 13.52 -3.89
C ALA A 153 1.61 13.15 -5.34
N VAL A 154 1.12 13.91 -6.34
CA VAL A 154 1.51 13.73 -7.76
C VAL A 154 3.02 13.89 -7.95
N ALA A 155 3.62 14.91 -7.33
CA ALA A 155 5.06 15.14 -7.39
C ALA A 155 5.86 14.02 -6.68
N HIS A 156 5.27 13.38 -5.66
CA HIS A 156 5.95 12.37 -4.84
C HIS A 156 5.78 10.95 -5.36
N THR A 157 4.64 10.61 -5.97
CA THR A 157 4.33 9.23 -6.39
C THR A 157 4.09 9.07 -7.89
N GLY A 158 3.97 10.17 -8.63
CA GLY A 158 3.60 10.16 -10.04
C GLY A 158 2.17 9.69 -10.31
N SER A 159 1.36 9.46 -9.28
CA SER A 159 -0.02 8.98 -9.41
C SER A 159 -0.98 10.14 -9.62
N LEU A 160 -1.89 10.03 -10.59
CA LEU A 160 -3.02 10.94 -10.72
C LEU A 160 -3.94 10.77 -9.49
N THR A 161 -4.01 11.80 -8.66
CA THR A 161 -5.00 11.87 -7.58
C THR A 161 -6.33 12.25 -8.21
N GLY A 162 -7.28 11.32 -8.28
CA GLY A 162 -8.68 11.62 -8.64
C GLY A 162 -9.30 12.61 -7.65
N SER A 163 -10.43 13.23 -8.01
CA SER A 163 -11.12 14.13 -7.08
C SER A 163 -11.53 13.37 -5.82
N ASP A 164 -11.42 13.98 -4.65
CA ASP A 164 -11.80 13.40 -3.35
C ASP A 164 -13.24 12.88 -3.34
N GLN A 165 -14.15 13.59 -4.04
CA GLN A 165 -15.54 13.16 -4.17
C GLN A 165 -15.71 11.80 -4.84
N LEU A 166 -14.86 11.50 -5.84
CA LEU A 166 -14.88 10.18 -6.50
C LEU A 166 -14.38 9.08 -5.55
N TYR A 167 -13.35 9.37 -4.74
CA TYR A 167 -12.88 8.42 -3.74
C TYR A 167 -13.89 8.21 -2.61
N ASP A 168 -14.54 9.29 -2.13
CA ASP A 168 -15.59 9.18 -1.12
C ASP A 168 -16.77 8.35 -1.65
N ALA A 169 -17.21 8.60 -2.90
CA ALA A 169 -18.24 7.79 -3.54
C ALA A 169 -17.83 6.32 -3.72
N LEU A 170 -16.57 6.07 -4.11
CA LEU A 170 -16.03 4.73 -4.26
C LEU A 170 -16.03 3.98 -2.90
N PHE A 171 -15.52 4.60 -1.85
CA PHE A 171 -15.41 3.95 -0.53
C PHE A 171 -16.76 3.77 0.18
N GLN A 172 -17.78 4.57 -0.15
CA GLN A 172 -19.14 4.41 0.37
C GLN A 172 -19.90 3.24 -0.25
N GLN A 173 -19.42 2.68 -1.36
CA GLN A 173 -20.08 1.54 -2.03
C GLN A 173 -19.77 0.19 -1.36
N TYR A 174 -18.73 0.13 -0.56
CA TYR A 174 -18.18 -1.08 0.06
C TYR A 174 -17.95 -0.90 1.56
#